data_884b95bbb341ccb5aa7f9068dd18fece
#
_entry.id   884b95bbb341ccb5aa7f9068dd18fece
#
_cell.length_a   1.000
_cell.length_b   1.000
_cell.length_c   1.000
_cell.angle_alpha   90.00
_cell.angle_beta   90.00
_cell.angle_gamma   90.00
#
_symmetry.space_group_name_H-M   'P 1'
#
loop_
_entity.id
_entity.type
_entity.pdbx_description
1 polymer ?
#
loop_
_entity_poly.entity_id
_entity_poly.type
_entity_poly.pdbx_seq_one_letter_code
_entity_poly.pdbx_strand_id
1 'polypeptide(L)'
;MKLHVGCGTNKLEGWINIDGVKSCQPDLVHDLSKPLPYGDLSADELKAEGVLEHVDKYMRYCVFADWARTLKVGGLIHIGVPDFKKLLFRFYKFKFDDFVDTFFGENMWESEIYISHFGNHKWGYSQQSLTDFIRQFGIEPVLVQTKGLNINYTGRKVKHVPAAQMDQWKVYSHNNKFGAPRHWMTFAEVKKKINEYHNNLSG
;
A
#
# COMPACT_ATOMS: atom_id res chain seq x y z
N MET A 1 -19.43 -0.08 7.27
CA MET A 1 -19.21 -0.18 5.80
C MET A 1 -17.94 -0.98 5.51
N LYS A 2 -17.83 -1.55 4.31
CA LYS A 2 -16.64 -2.28 3.87
C LYS A 2 -16.04 -1.56 2.66
N LEU A 3 -14.72 -1.36 2.65
CA LEU A 3 -13.99 -0.62 1.62
C LEU A 3 -13.05 -1.56 0.85
N HIS A 4 -13.21 -1.65 -0.46
CA HIS A 4 -12.30 -2.37 -1.36
C HIS A 4 -11.49 -1.36 -2.15
N VAL A 5 -10.25 -1.14 -1.74
CA VAL A 5 -9.36 -0.10 -2.24
C VAL A 5 -8.45 -0.68 -3.31
N GLY A 6 -8.38 -0.04 -4.47
CA GLY A 6 -7.69 -0.56 -5.65
C GLY A 6 -8.39 -1.79 -6.21
N CYS A 7 -9.71 -1.68 -6.39
CA CYS A 7 -10.52 -2.85 -6.79
C CYS A 7 -10.21 -3.35 -8.21
N GLY A 8 -9.64 -2.51 -9.07
CA GLY A 8 -9.49 -2.83 -10.48
C GLY A 8 -10.84 -3.25 -11.07
N THR A 9 -10.83 -4.32 -11.86
CA THR A 9 -12.05 -4.94 -12.41
C THR A 9 -12.70 -5.96 -11.45
N ASN A 10 -12.05 -6.29 -10.31
CA ASN A 10 -12.51 -7.31 -9.35
C ASN A 10 -13.40 -6.71 -8.27
N LYS A 11 -14.58 -6.22 -8.65
CA LYS A 11 -15.54 -5.64 -7.70
C LYS A 11 -16.12 -6.68 -6.74
N LEU A 12 -16.27 -6.30 -5.48
CA LEU A 12 -16.86 -7.12 -4.42
C LEU A 12 -18.29 -6.64 -4.13
N GLU A 13 -19.25 -7.55 -4.14
CA GLU A 13 -20.62 -7.26 -3.76
C GLU A 13 -20.71 -6.92 -2.26
N GLY A 14 -21.48 -5.89 -1.93
CA GLY A 14 -21.61 -5.39 -0.55
C GLY A 14 -20.41 -4.59 -0.03
N TRP A 15 -19.45 -4.27 -0.88
CA TRP A 15 -18.33 -3.39 -0.61
C TRP A 15 -18.44 -2.09 -1.41
N ILE A 16 -17.86 -1.02 -0.90
CA ILE A 16 -17.60 0.18 -1.70
C ILE A 16 -16.29 -0.05 -2.44
N ASN A 17 -16.38 -0.25 -3.75
CA ASN A 17 -15.24 -0.52 -4.61
C ASN A 17 -14.63 0.80 -5.08
N ILE A 18 -13.36 1.04 -4.74
CA ILE A 18 -12.65 2.30 -4.94
C ILE A 18 -11.45 2.05 -5.84
N ASP A 19 -11.28 2.84 -6.88
CA ASP A 19 -10.11 2.76 -7.76
C ASP A 19 -9.81 4.14 -8.38
N GLY A 20 -8.54 4.39 -8.75
CA GLY A 20 -8.13 5.58 -9.48
C GLY A 20 -8.47 5.53 -10.97
N VAL A 21 -8.72 4.34 -11.52
CA VAL A 21 -8.91 4.09 -12.95
C VAL A 21 -10.39 4.01 -13.28
N LYS A 22 -10.90 5.03 -13.97
CA LYS A 22 -12.32 5.14 -14.32
C LYS A 22 -12.82 3.98 -15.20
N SER A 23 -11.98 3.44 -16.09
CA SER A 23 -12.36 2.32 -16.96
C SER A 23 -12.66 1.03 -16.21
N CYS A 24 -12.19 0.87 -14.97
CA CYS A 24 -12.55 -0.22 -14.08
C CYS A 24 -13.98 -0.11 -13.52
N GLN A 25 -14.66 1.02 -13.77
CA GLN A 25 -16.03 1.31 -13.31
C GLN A 25 -16.22 1.08 -11.79
N PRO A 26 -15.34 1.61 -10.92
CA PRO A 26 -15.50 1.49 -9.49
C PRO A 26 -16.74 2.24 -9.00
N ASP A 27 -17.21 1.96 -7.77
CA ASP A 27 -18.30 2.71 -7.15
C ASP A 27 -17.84 4.15 -6.81
N LEU A 28 -16.53 4.32 -6.53
CA LEU A 28 -15.88 5.62 -6.32
C LEU A 28 -14.58 5.68 -7.10
N VAL A 29 -14.49 6.61 -8.06
CA VAL A 29 -13.20 6.97 -8.69
C VAL A 29 -12.44 7.89 -7.76
N HIS A 30 -11.28 7.44 -7.25
CA HIS A 30 -10.50 8.18 -6.27
C HIS A 30 -9.00 7.92 -6.41
N ASP A 31 -8.21 8.98 -6.37
CA ASP A 31 -6.75 8.91 -6.32
C ASP A 31 -6.30 8.37 -4.96
N LEU A 32 -5.82 7.14 -4.93
CA LEU A 32 -5.44 6.45 -3.71
C LEU A 32 -4.18 7.02 -3.02
N SER A 33 -3.51 7.98 -3.64
CA SER A 33 -2.45 8.76 -2.99
C SER A 33 -3.01 9.86 -2.06
N LYS A 34 -4.30 10.17 -2.20
CA LYS A 34 -5.02 11.15 -1.39
C LYS A 34 -5.82 10.46 -0.27
N PRO A 35 -6.12 11.18 0.82
CA PRO A 35 -6.97 10.64 1.88
C PRO A 35 -8.34 10.19 1.35
N LEU A 36 -8.78 9.01 1.79
CA LEU A 36 -10.10 8.50 1.48
C LEU A 36 -11.20 9.45 2.01
N PRO A 37 -12.28 9.70 1.26
CA PRO A 37 -13.33 10.63 1.64
C PRO A 37 -14.28 10.04 2.70
N TYR A 38 -13.72 9.32 3.66
CA TYR A 38 -14.45 8.70 4.76
C TYR A 38 -13.89 9.17 6.11
N GLY A 39 -14.78 9.31 7.09
CA GLY A 39 -14.41 9.73 8.44
C GLY A 39 -13.58 8.67 9.18
N ASP A 40 -12.98 9.08 10.28
CA ASP A 40 -12.25 8.19 11.18
C ASP A 40 -13.20 7.11 11.73
N LEU A 41 -12.68 5.90 11.89
CA LEU A 41 -13.40 4.78 12.50
C LEU A 41 -14.77 4.48 11.85
N SER A 42 -14.88 4.68 10.54
CA SER A 42 -16.12 4.50 9.79
C SER A 42 -16.26 3.12 9.13
N ALA A 43 -15.13 2.47 8.80
CA ALA A 43 -15.10 1.19 8.11
C ALA A 43 -15.01 0.00 9.09
N ASP A 44 -15.79 -1.05 8.84
CA ASP A 44 -15.73 -2.31 9.58
C ASP A 44 -14.66 -3.24 8.99
N GLU A 45 -14.49 -3.18 7.66
CA GLU A 45 -13.48 -3.93 6.93
C GLU A 45 -12.86 -3.07 5.82
N LEU A 46 -11.58 -3.29 5.54
CA LEU A 46 -10.86 -2.73 4.43
C LEU A 46 -10.07 -3.83 3.72
N LYS A 47 -10.13 -3.86 2.40
CA LYS A 47 -9.37 -4.79 1.57
C LYS A 47 -8.58 -4.02 0.52
N ALA A 48 -7.29 -4.39 0.32
CA ALA A 48 -6.43 -3.89 -0.73
C ALA A 48 -5.49 -5.02 -1.21
N GLU A 49 -5.70 -5.50 -2.41
CA GLU A 49 -4.91 -6.55 -3.05
C GLU A 49 -4.26 -6.01 -4.32
N GLY A 50 -2.94 -6.17 -4.47
CA GLY A 50 -2.21 -5.63 -5.61
C GLY A 50 -2.18 -4.09 -5.63
N VAL A 51 -2.06 -3.44 -4.47
CA VAL A 51 -2.08 -1.97 -4.37
C VAL A 51 -0.86 -1.44 -3.64
N LEU A 52 -0.53 -2.01 -2.48
CA LEU A 52 0.46 -1.43 -1.58
C LEU A 52 1.89 -1.48 -2.15
N GLU A 53 2.20 -2.44 -3.01
CA GLU A 53 3.45 -2.56 -3.76
C GLU A 53 3.62 -1.46 -4.82
N HIS A 54 2.53 -0.90 -5.31
CA HIS A 54 2.52 0.20 -6.27
C HIS A 54 2.64 1.58 -5.62
N VAL A 55 2.53 1.64 -4.29
CA VAL A 55 2.71 2.87 -3.54
C VAL A 55 4.18 3.13 -3.27
N ASP A 56 4.64 4.36 -3.55
CA ASP A 56 6.01 4.78 -3.29
C ASP A 56 6.44 4.54 -1.85
N LYS A 57 7.73 4.23 -1.67
CA LYS A 57 8.36 3.93 -0.38
C LYS A 57 8.00 4.91 0.74
N TYR A 58 7.84 6.19 0.42
CA TYR A 58 7.54 7.23 1.40
C TYR A 58 6.03 7.42 1.56
N MET A 59 5.32 7.42 0.45
CA MET A 59 3.86 7.62 0.44
C MET A 59 3.11 6.50 1.13
N ARG A 60 3.64 5.26 1.13
CA ARG A 60 2.96 4.11 1.74
C ARG A 60 2.59 4.34 3.21
N TYR A 61 3.38 5.13 3.95
CA TYR A 61 3.05 5.48 5.34
C TYR A 61 1.83 6.38 5.42
N CYS A 62 1.73 7.38 4.55
CA CYS A 62 0.59 8.30 4.50
C CYS A 62 -0.68 7.57 4.03
N VAL A 63 -0.56 6.79 2.97
CA VAL A 63 -1.66 6.00 2.41
C VAL A 63 -2.17 4.98 3.43
N PHE A 64 -1.26 4.22 4.05
CA PHE A 64 -1.67 3.20 5.02
C PHE A 64 -2.17 3.80 6.33
N ALA A 65 -1.64 4.94 6.77
CA ALA A 65 -2.16 5.69 7.92
C ALA A 65 -3.61 6.13 7.70
N ASP A 66 -3.92 6.57 6.47
CA ASP A 66 -5.27 6.95 6.10
C ASP A 66 -6.23 5.74 6.10
N TRP A 67 -5.80 4.60 5.52
CA TRP A 67 -6.57 3.37 5.59
C TRP A 67 -6.81 2.92 7.05
N ALA A 68 -5.76 2.96 7.86
CA ALA A 68 -5.86 2.61 9.28
C ALA A 68 -6.76 3.57 10.05
N ARG A 69 -6.77 4.86 9.72
CA ARG A 69 -7.65 5.87 10.34
C ARG A 69 -9.12 5.55 10.10
N THR A 70 -9.48 5.20 8.85
CA THR A 70 -10.87 4.90 8.49
C THR A 70 -11.38 3.62 9.15
N LEU A 71 -10.51 2.65 9.44
CA LEU A 71 -10.89 1.37 10.04
C LEU A 71 -11.28 1.55 11.51
N LYS A 72 -12.39 0.96 11.94
CA LYS A 72 -12.82 0.89 13.35
C LYS A 72 -11.85 0.08 14.20
N VAL A 73 -11.77 0.37 15.50
CA VAL A 73 -11.15 -0.56 16.46
C VAL A 73 -11.98 -1.84 16.47
N GLY A 74 -11.32 -2.99 16.36
CA GLY A 74 -11.94 -4.30 16.14
C GLY A 74 -12.16 -4.65 14.67
N GLY A 75 -12.10 -3.68 13.76
CA GLY A 75 -12.25 -3.89 12.32
C GLY A 75 -11.11 -4.69 11.69
N LEU A 76 -11.37 -5.29 10.54
CA LEU A 76 -10.42 -6.15 9.82
C LEU A 76 -9.83 -5.44 8.60
N ILE A 77 -8.54 -5.67 8.37
CA ILE A 77 -7.86 -5.29 7.13
C ILE A 77 -7.31 -6.51 6.42
N HIS A 78 -7.46 -6.55 5.10
CA HIS A 78 -6.97 -7.61 4.22
C HIS A 78 -6.02 -6.99 3.20
N ILE A 79 -4.76 -7.40 3.23
CA ILE A 79 -3.71 -6.90 2.32
C ILE A 79 -3.13 -8.07 1.53
N GLY A 80 -3.12 -7.94 0.20
CA GLY A 80 -2.46 -8.85 -0.71
C GLY A 80 -1.31 -8.16 -1.43
N VAL A 81 -0.08 -8.69 -1.33
CA VAL A 81 1.11 -8.15 -2.03
C VAL A 81 2.02 -9.29 -2.46
N PRO A 82 2.87 -9.13 -3.50
CA PRO A 82 3.88 -10.12 -3.85
C PRO A 82 4.87 -10.38 -2.71
N ASP A 83 5.24 -11.65 -2.50
CA ASP A 83 6.30 -12.06 -1.57
C ASP A 83 7.67 -11.94 -2.25
N PHE A 84 8.27 -10.76 -2.17
CA PHE A 84 9.57 -10.49 -2.79
C PHE A 84 10.68 -11.40 -2.26
N LYS A 85 10.62 -11.79 -0.99
CA LYS A 85 11.57 -12.75 -0.43
C LYS A 85 11.46 -14.11 -1.13
N LYS A 86 10.23 -14.59 -1.34
CA LYS A 86 9.97 -15.85 -2.03
C LYS A 86 10.32 -15.77 -3.51
N LEU A 87 10.07 -14.65 -4.17
CA LEU A 87 10.47 -14.37 -5.54
C LEU A 87 11.98 -14.48 -5.70
N LEU A 88 12.77 -13.81 -4.86
CA LEU A 88 14.23 -13.86 -4.88
C LEU A 88 14.76 -15.28 -4.67
N PHE A 89 14.20 -16.07 -3.74
CA PHE A 89 14.59 -17.46 -3.53
C PHE A 89 14.20 -18.40 -4.67
N ARG A 90 13.25 -18.01 -5.51
CA ARG A 90 12.80 -18.78 -6.67
C ARG A 90 13.32 -18.27 -7.99
N PHE A 91 14.06 -17.19 -7.99
CA PHE A 91 14.60 -16.53 -9.18
C PHE A 91 15.22 -17.51 -10.18
N TYR A 92 16.00 -18.50 -9.72
CA TYR A 92 16.62 -19.53 -10.59
C TYR A 92 15.64 -20.47 -11.29
N LYS A 93 14.36 -20.46 -10.92
CA LYS A 93 13.29 -21.28 -11.53
C LYS A 93 12.48 -20.52 -12.58
N PHE A 94 12.71 -19.23 -12.72
CA PHE A 94 12.03 -18.39 -13.70
C PHE A 94 12.92 -18.20 -14.93
N LYS A 95 12.32 -18.00 -16.09
CA LYS A 95 13.01 -17.29 -17.15
C LYS A 95 13.28 -15.87 -16.65
N PHE A 96 14.40 -15.29 -17.06
CA PHE A 96 14.83 -13.98 -16.58
C PHE A 96 13.74 -12.91 -16.79
N ASP A 97 13.13 -12.88 -17.95
CA ASP A 97 12.09 -11.89 -18.29
C ASP A 97 10.85 -12.08 -17.43
N ASP A 98 10.36 -13.31 -17.23
CA ASP A 98 9.24 -13.60 -16.33
C ASP A 98 9.52 -13.15 -14.88
N PHE A 99 10.78 -13.27 -14.43
CA PHE A 99 11.20 -12.79 -13.11
C PHE A 99 11.18 -11.26 -13.05
N VAL A 100 11.72 -10.59 -14.08
CA VAL A 100 11.76 -9.14 -14.18
C VAL A 100 10.35 -8.56 -14.16
N ASP A 101 9.44 -9.12 -14.97
CA ASP A 101 8.05 -8.67 -15.02
C ASP A 101 7.33 -8.86 -13.67
N THR A 102 7.52 -10.02 -13.03
CA THR A 102 6.93 -10.25 -11.70
C THR A 102 7.53 -9.35 -10.63
N PHE A 103 8.82 -9.00 -10.74
CA PHE A 103 9.53 -8.19 -9.75
C PHE A 103 9.22 -6.70 -9.89
N PHE A 104 9.18 -6.18 -11.12
CA PHE A 104 8.93 -4.76 -11.39
C PHE A 104 7.47 -4.43 -11.73
N GLY A 105 6.63 -5.43 -11.91
CA GLY A 105 5.26 -5.30 -12.40
C GLY A 105 5.18 -5.47 -13.92
N GLU A 106 4.08 -6.03 -14.38
CA GLU A 106 3.86 -6.26 -15.80
C GLU A 106 3.72 -4.94 -16.55
N ASN A 107 4.57 -4.71 -17.53
CA ASN A 107 4.43 -3.64 -18.52
C ASN A 107 3.39 -4.05 -19.57
N MET A 108 2.12 -4.06 -19.20
CA MET A 108 1.04 -4.28 -20.18
C MET A 108 0.81 -2.98 -20.97
N TRP A 109 1.43 -2.87 -22.13
CA TRP A 109 1.47 -1.70 -23.01
C TRP A 109 0.08 -1.24 -23.53
N GLU A 110 -0.97 -2.03 -23.31
CA GLU A 110 -2.28 -1.82 -23.94
C GLU A 110 -3.40 -1.38 -22.99
N SER A 111 -3.16 -1.21 -21.69
CA SER A 111 -4.22 -0.79 -20.77
C SER A 111 -3.97 0.61 -20.20
N GLU A 112 -5.04 1.42 -20.08
CA GLU A 112 -5.00 2.74 -19.44
C GLU A 112 -4.42 2.70 -18.02
N ILE A 113 -4.51 1.54 -17.33
CA ILE A 113 -3.98 1.29 -15.99
C ILE A 113 -2.46 1.45 -15.96
N TYR A 114 -1.76 1.04 -17.02
CA TYR A 114 -0.30 1.01 -17.10
C TYR A 114 0.31 2.29 -17.66
N ILE A 115 -0.44 3.01 -18.49
CA ILE A 115 -0.03 4.34 -18.98
C ILE A 115 0.04 5.34 -17.81
N SER A 116 -0.69 5.11 -16.73
CA SER A 116 -0.79 6.00 -15.57
C SER A 116 0.28 5.81 -14.48
N HIS A 117 1.38 5.09 -14.72
CA HIS A 117 2.43 4.78 -13.74
C HIS A 117 1.97 3.95 -12.51
N PHE A 118 0.76 3.43 -12.50
CA PHE A 118 0.24 2.59 -11.41
C PHE A 118 0.66 1.11 -11.52
N GLY A 119 1.10 0.64 -12.70
CA GLY A 119 1.46 -0.75 -12.96
C GLY A 119 2.80 -1.21 -12.36
N ASN A 120 3.72 -0.28 -12.08
CA ASN A 120 5.06 -0.65 -11.62
C ASN A 120 5.10 -0.88 -10.10
N HIS A 121 5.75 -1.97 -9.67
CA HIS A 121 6.06 -2.20 -8.27
C HIS A 121 7.13 -1.20 -7.79
N LYS A 122 6.79 -0.37 -6.83
CA LYS A 122 7.67 0.65 -6.24
C LYS A 122 8.26 0.21 -4.92
N TRP A 123 7.68 -0.84 -4.31
CA TRP A 123 8.16 -1.40 -3.06
C TRP A 123 7.88 -2.89 -2.96
N GLY A 124 8.77 -3.63 -2.28
CA GLY A 124 8.65 -5.07 -2.07
C GLY A 124 8.51 -5.43 -0.58
N TYR A 125 7.79 -6.51 -0.32
CA TYR A 125 7.51 -7.00 1.03
C TYR A 125 7.93 -8.47 1.19
N SER A 126 8.31 -8.82 2.43
CA SER A 126 8.26 -10.17 2.98
C SER A 126 7.14 -10.24 4.02
N GLN A 127 6.72 -11.42 4.44
CA GLN A 127 5.73 -11.56 5.52
C GLN A 127 6.13 -10.76 6.77
N GLN A 128 7.41 -10.84 7.18
CA GLN A 128 7.92 -10.13 8.34
C GLN A 128 7.87 -8.62 8.15
N SER A 129 8.41 -8.10 7.03
CA SER A 129 8.46 -6.65 6.79
C SER A 129 7.08 -6.02 6.60
N LEU A 130 6.12 -6.76 6.01
CA LEU A 130 4.73 -6.33 5.91
C LEU A 130 4.07 -6.28 7.29
N THR A 131 4.27 -7.33 8.10
CA THR A 131 3.72 -7.39 9.46
C THR A 131 4.26 -6.26 10.33
N ASP A 132 5.57 -6.03 10.32
CA ASP A 132 6.22 -4.96 11.10
C ASP A 132 5.76 -3.57 10.64
N PHE A 133 5.54 -3.40 9.33
CA PHE A 133 4.99 -2.16 8.79
C PHE A 133 3.55 -1.93 9.28
N ILE A 134 2.67 -2.92 9.18
CA ILE A 134 1.25 -2.79 9.52
C ILE A 134 1.04 -2.60 11.03
N ARG A 135 1.83 -3.25 11.87
CA ARG A 135 1.75 -3.13 13.34
C ARG A 135 1.94 -1.70 13.85
N GLN A 136 2.72 -0.88 13.16
CA GLN A 136 2.94 0.51 13.53
C GLN A 136 1.63 1.29 13.62
N PHE A 137 0.62 0.89 12.85
CA PHE A 137 -0.69 1.55 12.79
C PHE A 137 -1.73 0.98 13.76
N GLY A 138 -1.29 0.20 14.76
CA GLY A 138 -2.18 -0.39 15.76
C GLY A 138 -3.01 -1.56 15.24
N ILE A 139 -2.49 -2.28 14.26
CA ILE A 139 -3.14 -3.44 13.64
C ILE A 139 -2.28 -4.68 13.90
N GLU A 140 -2.86 -5.66 14.58
CA GLU A 140 -2.18 -6.94 14.86
C GLU A 140 -2.61 -8.02 13.86
N PRO A 141 -1.69 -8.92 13.49
CA PRO A 141 -1.98 -10.00 12.56
C PRO A 141 -2.96 -11.01 13.16
N VAL A 142 -3.96 -11.39 12.37
CA VAL A 142 -4.85 -12.52 12.62
C VAL A 142 -4.39 -13.72 11.80
N LEU A 143 -4.01 -13.49 10.54
CA LEU A 143 -3.49 -14.51 9.64
C LEU A 143 -2.46 -13.88 8.69
N VAL A 144 -1.30 -14.50 8.56
CA VAL A 144 -0.28 -14.14 7.57
C VAL A 144 0.21 -15.40 6.89
N GLN A 145 -0.04 -15.52 5.60
CA GLN A 145 0.35 -16.69 4.82
C GLN A 145 0.77 -16.29 3.41
N THR A 146 1.71 -17.04 2.83
CA THR A 146 2.04 -16.92 1.41
C THR A 146 1.34 -18.02 0.63
N LYS A 147 0.43 -17.66 -0.26
CA LYS A 147 -0.23 -18.55 -1.22
C LYS A 147 0.26 -18.22 -2.62
N GLY A 148 0.81 -19.23 -3.31
CA GLY A 148 1.52 -18.96 -4.57
C GLY A 148 2.73 -18.05 -4.33
N LEU A 149 2.77 -16.91 -4.98
CA LEU A 149 3.80 -15.86 -4.82
C LEU A 149 3.31 -14.64 -4.04
N ASN A 150 2.08 -14.67 -3.52
CA ASN A 150 1.50 -13.52 -2.82
C ASN A 150 1.38 -13.78 -1.31
N ILE A 151 1.72 -12.77 -0.53
CA ILE A 151 1.40 -12.68 0.89
C ILE A 151 -0.05 -12.27 1.00
N ASN A 152 -0.84 -13.04 1.74
CA ASN A 152 -2.18 -12.68 2.16
C ASN A 152 -2.12 -12.39 3.66
N TYR A 153 -2.31 -11.14 4.01
CA TYR A 153 -2.30 -10.64 5.38
C TYR A 153 -3.72 -10.27 5.79
N THR A 154 -4.18 -10.82 6.90
CA THR A 154 -5.39 -10.35 7.58
C THR A 154 -4.99 -9.85 8.95
N GLY A 155 -5.34 -8.61 9.26
CA GLY A 155 -5.07 -7.99 10.57
C GLY A 155 -6.33 -7.44 11.20
N ARG A 156 -6.30 -7.28 12.53
CA ARG A 156 -7.34 -6.64 13.32
C ARG A 156 -6.80 -5.37 13.94
N LYS A 157 -7.52 -4.28 13.77
CA LYS A 157 -7.18 -3.03 14.46
C LYS A 157 -7.47 -3.16 15.95
N VAL A 158 -6.42 -3.09 16.77
CA VAL A 158 -6.53 -3.23 18.24
C VAL A 158 -6.51 -1.89 18.96
N LYS A 159 -5.98 -0.86 18.31
CA LYS A 159 -5.98 0.52 18.84
C LYS A 159 -6.00 1.55 17.72
N HIS A 160 -6.57 2.70 18.02
CA HIS A 160 -6.45 3.86 17.14
C HIS A 160 -5.13 4.60 17.44
N VAL A 161 -4.33 4.85 16.40
CA VAL A 161 -3.09 5.63 16.49
C VAL A 161 -3.40 7.03 15.96
N PRO A 162 -3.38 8.08 16.80
CA PRO A 162 -3.65 9.43 16.36
C PRO A 162 -2.61 9.97 15.38
N ALA A 163 -3.02 10.81 14.44
CA ALA A 163 -2.13 11.43 13.46
C ALA A 163 -0.93 12.15 14.10
N ALA A 164 -1.17 12.87 15.21
CA ALA A 164 -0.12 13.57 15.96
C ALA A 164 0.97 12.62 16.51
N GLN A 165 0.61 11.39 16.88
CA GLN A 165 1.58 10.38 17.29
C GLN A 165 2.37 9.84 16.08
N MET A 166 1.69 9.66 14.94
CA MET A 166 2.34 9.25 13.70
C MET A 166 3.31 10.30 13.17
N ASP A 167 3.02 11.59 13.35
CA ASP A 167 3.86 12.69 12.90
C ASP A 167 5.26 12.71 13.53
N GLN A 168 5.43 12.06 14.67
CA GLN A 168 6.73 11.89 15.35
C GLN A 168 7.52 10.67 14.88
N TRP A 169 6.91 9.79 14.06
CA TRP A 169 7.60 8.58 13.60
C TRP A 169 8.75 8.92 12.65
N LYS A 170 9.86 8.25 12.88
CA LYS A 170 10.97 8.22 11.92
C LYS A 170 10.63 7.17 10.86
N VAL A 171 10.03 7.62 9.77
CA VAL A 171 9.56 6.74 8.70
C VAL A 171 10.61 6.41 7.66
N TYR A 172 11.77 7.07 7.73
CA TYR A 172 12.83 6.86 6.77
C TYR A 172 14.23 6.93 7.38
N SER A 173 15.03 5.92 7.09
CA SER A 173 16.48 6.02 7.16
C SER A 173 17.07 5.57 5.83
N HIS A 174 17.83 6.43 5.20
CA HIS A 174 18.66 6.04 4.09
C HIS A 174 19.87 5.29 4.64
N ASN A 175 19.78 3.96 4.72
CA ASN A 175 20.95 3.12 4.94
C ASN A 175 21.70 3.03 3.62
N ASN A 176 22.50 4.04 3.32
CA ASN A 176 23.41 3.92 2.22
C ASN A 176 24.65 3.18 2.72
N LYS A 177 24.76 1.90 2.36
CA LYS A 177 25.98 1.11 2.54
C LYS A 177 27.21 1.72 1.83
N PHE A 178 27.03 2.73 1.00
CA PHE A 178 28.03 3.43 0.21
C PHE A 178 28.47 4.79 0.79
N GLY A 179 28.21 5.06 2.06
CA GLY A 179 28.82 6.17 2.79
C GLY A 179 28.14 7.54 2.70
N ALA A 180 26.94 7.66 2.08
CA ALA A 180 26.19 8.91 2.12
C ALA A 180 25.55 9.15 3.51
N PRO A 181 25.41 10.42 3.97
CA PRO A 181 24.83 10.73 5.27
C PRO A 181 23.41 10.20 5.38
N ARG A 182 23.10 9.61 6.55
CA ARG A 182 21.74 9.12 6.87
C ARG A 182 20.82 10.31 7.08
N HIS A 183 19.88 10.50 6.19
CA HIS A 183 18.79 11.46 6.38
C HIS A 183 17.56 10.75 6.97
N TRP A 184 17.28 11.03 8.23
CA TRP A 184 16.04 10.65 8.87
C TRP A 184 14.99 11.71 8.55
N MET A 185 13.84 11.28 8.08
CA MET A 185 12.67 12.12 7.91
C MET A 185 11.59 11.66 8.86
N THR A 186 10.93 12.59 9.52
CA THR A 186 9.72 12.32 10.27
C THR A 186 8.54 12.11 9.30
N PHE A 187 7.49 11.48 9.78
CA PHE A 187 6.26 11.35 9.00
C PHE A 187 5.68 12.71 8.60
N ALA A 188 5.78 13.71 9.47
CA ALA A 188 5.38 15.10 9.18
C ALA A 188 6.16 15.71 8.01
N GLU A 189 7.49 15.51 7.98
CA GLU A 189 8.34 15.99 6.86
C GLU A 189 8.02 15.28 5.56
N VAL A 190 7.72 13.97 5.59
CA VAL A 190 7.28 13.22 4.42
C VAL A 190 5.96 13.78 3.90
N LYS A 191 4.96 13.99 4.76
CA LYS A 191 3.68 14.59 4.35
C LYS A 191 3.87 15.97 3.73
N LYS A 192 4.71 16.81 4.31
CA LYS A 192 5.01 18.14 3.78
C LYS A 192 5.57 18.06 2.36
N LYS A 193 6.58 17.21 2.12
CA LYS A 193 7.17 17.03 0.79
C LYS A 193 6.19 16.47 -0.23
N ILE A 194 5.31 15.55 0.17
CA ILE A 194 4.25 15.02 -0.70
C ILE A 194 3.30 16.13 -1.12
N ASN A 195 2.86 16.97 -0.18
CA ASN A 195 1.98 18.10 -0.47
C ASN A 195 2.66 19.14 -1.40
N GLU A 196 3.94 19.45 -1.18
CA GLU A 196 4.73 20.31 -2.05
C GLU A 196 4.81 19.75 -3.48
N TYR A 197 5.03 18.43 -3.61
CA TYR A 197 5.06 17.74 -4.91
C TYR A 197 3.73 17.84 -5.64
N HIS A 198 2.61 17.59 -4.97
CA HIS A 198 1.28 17.67 -5.57
C HIS A 198 0.90 19.11 -5.98
N ASN A 199 1.28 20.11 -5.18
CA ASN A 199 1.02 21.51 -5.53
C ASN A 199 1.80 21.97 -6.76
N ASN A 200 3.03 21.47 -6.95
CA ASN A 200 3.85 21.77 -8.12
C ASN A 200 3.38 21.09 -9.41
N LEU A 201 2.56 20.03 -9.31
CA LEU A 201 1.96 19.36 -10.47
C LEU A 201 0.62 19.99 -10.89
N SER A 202 0.05 20.86 -10.05
CA SER A 202 -1.26 21.50 -10.28
C SER A 202 -1.15 22.93 -10.81
N GLY A 203 0.04 23.45 -10.99
CA GLY A 203 0.36 24.75 -11.61
C GLY A 203 0.98 24.57 -12.97
#